data_3c96c21801a9fc857909d56a1e88d8d5
#
_entry.id   3c96c21801a9fc857909d56a1e88d8d5
#
_cell.length_a   1.000
_cell.length_b   1.000
_cell.length_c   1.000
_cell.angle_alpha   90.00
_cell.angle_beta   90.00
_cell.angle_gamma   90.00
#
_symmetry.space_group_name_H-M   'P 1'
#
loop_
_entity.id
_entity.type
_entity.pdbx_description
1 polymer ?
#
loop_
_entity_poly.entity_id
_entity_poly.type
_entity_poly.pdbx_seq_one_letter_code
_entity_poly.pdbx_strand_id
1 'polypeptide(L)'
;MHELSIAMSIIEMAEEEADNRGVQIDAVHLKLGTLSGVARDALLSCFEMACENTRLQGSRLVIEEVPVVIFCASCQAQHPLHSMQLFCCPECGTPSSEIVQGKELEVVALEIKECAPNLV
;
A
#
# COMPACT_ATOMS: atom_id res chain seq x y z
N MET A 1 11.77 9.01 0.44
CA MET A 1 10.91 8.74 1.59
C MET A 1 11.47 7.58 2.39
N HIS A 2 11.35 7.65 3.69
CA HIS A 2 11.99 6.65 4.56
C HIS A 2 11.09 5.43 4.75
N GLU A 3 11.38 4.38 4.02
CA GLU A 3 10.58 3.15 4.07
C GLU A 3 10.54 2.54 5.47
N LEU A 4 11.63 2.66 6.22
CA LEU A 4 11.64 2.13 7.59
C LEU A 4 10.65 2.85 8.50
N SER A 5 10.57 4.17 8.40
CA SER A 5 9.61 4.94 9.19
C SER A 5 8.17 4.57 8.84
N ILE A 6 7.92 4.34 7.56
CA ILE A 6 6.60 3.92 7.09
C ILE A 6 6.27 2.53 7.64
N ALA A 7 7.22 1.61 7.56
CA ALA A 7 7.04 0.25 8.09
C ALA A 7 6.74 0.28 9.58
N MET A 8 7.47 1.08 10.33
CA MET A 8 7.26 1.20 11.77
C MET A 8 5.88 1.76 12.11
N SER A 9 5.43 2.75 11.34
CA SER A 9 4.09 3.32 11.53
C SER A 9 3.00 2.31 11.25
N ILE A 10 3.17 1.49 10.21
CA ILE A 10 2.22 0.44 9.86
C ILE A 10 2.14 -0.58 11.00
N ILE A 11 3.30 -1.00 11.51
CA ILE A 11 3.38 -1.99 12.58
C ILE A 11 2.71 -1.45 13.86
N GLU A 12 3.00 -0.21 14.19
CA GLU A 12 2.43 0.42 15.38
C GLU A 12 0.90 0.46 15.31
N MET A 13 0.36 0.86 14.16
CA MET A 13 -1.07 0.89 13.94
C MET A 13 -1.68 -0.51 14.03
N ALA A 14 -1.03 -1.48 13.42
CA ALA A 14 -1.53 -2.86 13.42
C ALA A 14 -1.45 -3.49 14.81
N GLU A 15 -0.40 -3.18 15.58
CA GLU A 15 -0.31 -3.65 16.96
C GLU A 15 -1.43 -3.10 17.82
N GLU A 16 -1.74 -1.82 17.63
CA GLU A 16 -2.83 -1.17 18.36
C GLU A 16 -4.16 -1.85 18.06
N GLU A 17 -4.43 -2.14 16.80
CA GLU A 17 -5.64 -2.85 16.42
C GLU A 17 -5.67 -4.27 16.96
N ALA A 18 -4.54 -4.97 16.94
CA ALA A 18 -4.43 -6.32 17.48
C ALA A 18 -4.73 -6.32 18.98
N ASP A 19 -4.21 -5.34 19.72
CA ASP A 19 -4.47 -5.20 21.14
C ASP A 19 -5.94 -4.91 21.43
N ASN A 20 -6.52 -3.98 20.69
CA ASN A 20 -7.90 -3.57 20.89
C ASN A 20 -8.89 -4.72 20.64
N ARG A 21 -8.55 -5.60 19.71
CA ARG A 21 -9.43 -6.72 19.34
C ARG A 21 -9.05 -8.03 19.97
N GLY A 22 -7.90 -8.09 20.63
CA GLY A 22 -7.41 -9.35 21.23
C GLY A 22 -7.10 -10.42 20.20
N VAL A 23 -6.56 -10.02 19.05
CA VAL A 23 -6.27 -10.94 17.93
C VAL A 23 -4.83 -10.82 17.49
N GLN A 24 -4.40 -11.79 16.68
CA GLN A 24 -3.10 -11.73 16.02
C GLN A 24 -3.30 -11.37 14.55
N ILE A 25 -2.40 -10.55 14.02
CA ILE A 25 -2.44 -10.12 12.62
C ILE A 25 -1.57 -11.09 11.81
N ASP A 26 -2.13 -11.64 10.75
CA ASP A 26 -1.41 -12.53 9.84
C ASP A 26 -0.83 -11.77 8.65
N ALA A 27 -1.56 -10.79 8.16
CA ALA A 27 -1.10 -9.97 7.04
C ALA A 27 -1.67 -8.57 7.11
N VAL A 28 -0.90 -7.63 6.57
CA VAL A 28 -1.32 -6.24 6.41
C VAL A 28 -1.42 -5.99 4.92
N HIS A 29 -2.57 -5.53 4.46
CA HIS A 29 -2.80 -5.22 3.05
C HIS A 29 -2.65 -3.73 2.82
N LEU A 30 -1.73 -3.37 1.94
CA LEU A 30 -1.37 -1.98 1.66
C LEU A 30 -1.58 -1.66 0.19
N LYS A 31 -2.22 -0.55 -0.11
CA LYS A 31 -2.24 -0.01 -1.46
C LYS A 31 -1.07 0.95 -1.61
N LEU A 32 -0.26 0.72 -2.62
CA LEU A 32 0.94 1.50 -2.88
C LEU A 32 0.89 2.04 -4.31
N GLY A 33 0.70 3.34 -4.42
CA GLY A 33 0.66 4.01 -5.72
C GLY A 33 2.05 4.16 -6.31
N THR A 34 2.13 4.10 -7.63
CA THR A 34 3.39 4.28 -8.34
C THR A 34 4.03 5.63 -8.06
N LEU A 35 3.22 6.65 -7.79
CA LEU A 35 3.68 8.01 -7.49
C LEU A 35 3.85 8.28 -5.99
N SER A 36 3.74 7.27 -5.14
CA SER A 36 3.86 7.46 -3.69
C SER A 36 5.26 7.89 -3.26
N GLY A 37 6.26 7.62 -4.09
CA GLY A 37 7.66 7.88 -3.74
C GLY A 37 8.26 6.81 -2.86
N VAL A 38 7.56 5.72 -2.63
CA VAL A 38 8.00 4.64 -1.76
C VAL A 38 8.43 3.45 -2.61
N ALA A 39 9.62 2.93 -2.34
CA ALA A 39 10.14 1.76 -3.05
C ALA A 39 9.54 0.50 -2.43
N ARG A 40 8.82 -0.26 -3.26
CA ARG A 40 8.11 -1.46 -2.82
C ARG A 40 9.02 -2.47 -2.12
N ASP A 41 10.14 -2.80 -2.77
CA ASP A 41 11.04 -3.84 -2.22
C ASP A 41 11.71 -3.38 -0.94
N ALA A 42 12.08 -2.11 -0.86
CA ALA A 42 12.65 -1.55 0.36
C ALA A 42 11.63 -1.56 1.49
N LEU A 43 10.37 -1.25 1.19
CA LEU A 43 9.32 -1.29 2.20
C LEU A 43 9.09 -2.70 2.72
N LEU A 44 9.07 -3.70 1.83
CA LEU A 44 8.92 -5.10 2.22
C LEU A 44 10.04 -5.54 3.15
N SER A 45 11.29 -5.20 2.80
CA SER A 45 12.44 -5.56 3.63
C SER A 45 12.40 -4.86 4.99
N CYS A 46 12.06 -3.58 5.00
CA CYS A 46 11.95 -2.82 6.24
C CYS A 46 10.83 -3.37 7.13
N PHE A 47 9.71 -3.75 6.54
CA PHE A 47 8.60 -4.31 7.29
C PHE A 47 8.99 -5.62 7.96
N GLU A 48 9.61 -6.52 7.20
CA GLU A 48 10.05 -7.81 7.74
C GLU A 48 11.01 -7.61 8.91
N MET A 49 11.99 -6.74 8.75
CA MET A 49 12.97 -6.46 9.79
C MET A 49 12.33 -5.79 11.00
N ALA A 50 11.45 -4.83 10.77
CA ALA A 50 10.81 -4.08 11.86
C ALA A 50 9.80 -4.91 12.64
N CYS A 51 9.26 -5.97 12.05
CA CYS A 51 8.33 -6.87 12.74
C CYS A 51 9.00 -7.74 13.79
N GLU A 52 10.32 -7.93 13.69
CA GLU A 52 11.04 -8.78 14.65
C GLU A 52 10.87 -8.27 16.07
N ASN A 53 10.59 -9.20 16.98
CA ASN A 53 10.36 -8.90 18.39
C ASN A 53 9.14 -8.02 18.66
N THR A 54 8.21 -7.98 17.71
CA THR A 54 6.92 -7.33 17.89
C THR A 54 5.81 -8.36 17.79
N ARG A 55 4.59 -7.93 18.07
CA ARG A 55 3.42 -8.81 17.94
C ARG A 55 3.14 -9.20 16.49
N LEU A 56 3.73 -8.46 15.54
CA LEU A 56 3.57 -8.76 14.12
C LEU A 56 4.69 -9.62 13.55
N GLN A 57 5.55 -10.18 14.41
CA GLN A 57 6.59 -11.08 13.93
C GLN A 57 5.96 -12.26 13.17
N GLY A 58 6.40 -12.47 11.94
CA GLY A 58 5.84 -13.50 11.08
C GLY A 58 4.68 -13.03 10.22
N SER A 59 4.18 -11.82 10.44
CA SER A 59 3.13 -11.25 9.60
C SER A 59 3.68 -10.88 8.23
N ARG A 60 2.80 -10.87 7.22
CA ARG A 60 3.17 -10.53 5.86
C ARG A 60 2.65 -9.15 5.50
N LEU A 61 3.41 -8.43 4.70
CA LEU A 61 2.93 -7.20 4.08
C LEU A 61 2.55 -7.53 2.64
N VAL A 62 1.27 -7.43 2.33
CA VAL A 62 0.75 -7.71 1.00
C VAL A 62 0.51 -6.37 0.31
N ILE A 63 1.29 -6.10 -0.72
CA ILE A 63 1.23 -4.81 -1.41
C ILE A 63 0.46 -4.95 -2.71
N GLU A 64 -0.58 -4.15 -2.85
CA GLU A 64 -1.29 -3.99 -4.11
C GLU A 64 -0.77 -2.71 -4.75
N GLU A 65 -0.08 -2.83 -5.88
CA GLU A 65 0.43 -1.69 -6.59
C GLU A 65 -0.69 -1.03 -7.38
N VAL A 66 -0.81 0.28 -7.22
CA VAL A 66 -1.86 1.06 -7.89
C VAL A 66 -1.22 1.87 -9.02
N PRO A 67 -1.55 1.57 -10.28
CA PRO A 67 -0.98 2.28 -11.41
C PRO A 67 -1.53 3.71 -11.50
N VAL A 68 -0.81 4.55 -12.21
CA VAL A 68 -1.22 5.93 -12.41
C VAL A 68 -2.33 6.00 -13.45
N VAL A 69 -3.42 6.65 -13.09
CA VAL A 69 -4.51 6.94 -14.02
C VAL A 69 -4.77 8.44 -13.98
N ILE A 70 -4.87 9.05 -15.14
CA ILE A 70 -5.16 10.47 -15.27
C ILE A 70 -6.54 10.68 -15.88
N PHE A 71 -7.13 11.84 -15.63
CA PHE A 71 -8.34 12.29 -16.32
C PHE A 71 -7.96 13.27 -17.41
N CYS A 72 -8.39 12.99 -18.62
CA CYS A 72 -8.18 13.92 -19.76
C CYS A 72 -9.45 14.71 -20.01
N ALA A 73 -9.35 16.03 -19.80
CA ALA A 73 -10.51 16.92 -20.01
C ALA A 73 -10.92 16.97 -21.48
N SER A 74 -9.95 16.88 -22.40
CA SER A 74 -10.23 16.90 -23.84
C SER A 74 -11.00 15.66 -24.29
N CYS A 75 -10.61 14.47 -23.77
CA CYS A 75 -11.29 13.22 -24.10
C CYS A 75 -12.51 12.96 -23.21
N GLN A 76 -12.63 13.68 -22.09
CA GLN A 76 -13.64 13.44 -21.07
C GLN A 76 -13.61 12.00 -20.57
N ALA A 77 -12.39 11.46 -20.37
CA ALA A 77 -12.20 10.08 -19.97
C ALA A 77 -10.93 9.89 -19.17
N GLN A 78 -10.90 8.80 -18.39
CA GLN A 78 -9.71 8.40 -17.64
C GLN A 78 -8.86 7.47 -18.50
N HIS A 79 -7.55 7.64 -18.39
CA HIS A 79 -6.60 6.79 -19.12
C HIS A 79 -5.43 6.42 -18.23
N PRO A 80 -4.98 5.16 -18.27
CA PRO A 80 -3.77 4.76 -17.57
C PRO A 80 -2.54 5.37 -18.23
N LEU A 81 -1.56 5.78 -17.42
CA LEU A 81 -0.29 6.26 -17.92
C LEU A 81 0.73 5.13 -17.91
N HIS A 82 1.35 4.90 -19.06
CA HIS A 82 2.39 3.90 -19.19
C HIS A 82 3.79 4.47 -19.03
N SER A 83 3.93 5.80 -19.13
CA SER A 83 5.19 6.48 -18.95
C SER A 83 5.04 7.57 -17.91
N MET A 84 5.93 7.53 -16.92
CA MET A 84 5.93 8.51 -15.84
C MET A 84 6.61 9.82 -16.23
N GLN A 85 7.25 9.86 -17.36
CA GLN A 85 8.01 11.03 -17.80
C GLN A 85 7.14 12.10 -18.44
N LEU A 86 6.01 11.68 -19.01
CA LEU A 86 5.12 12.62 -19.70
C LEU A 86 3.70 12.44 -19.20
N PHE A 87 3.21 13.44 -18.48
CA PHE A 87 1.83 13.43 -18.01
C PHE A 87 0.90 13.94 -19.11
N CYS A 88 0.87 13.21 -20.22
CA CYS A 88 0.03 13.52 -21.35
C CYS A 88 -0.94 12.38 -21.60
N CYS A 89 -2.13 12.72 -22.09
CA CYS A 89 -3.12 11.72 -22.45
C CYS A 89 -2.55 10.79 -23.52
N PRO A 90 -2.57 9.47 -23.34
CA PRO A 90 -2.05 8.56 -24.35
C PRO A 90 -2.88 8.52 -25.62
N GLU A 91 -4.13 8.99 -25.57
CA GLU A 91 -5.01 8.99 -26.74
C GLU A 91 -4.91 10.25 -27.58
N CYS A 92 -4.88 11.43 -26.94
CA CYS A 92 -4.91 12.69 -27.68
C CYS A 92 -3.66 13.56 -27.47
N GLY A 93 -2.75 13.16 -26.57
CA GLY A 93 -1.51 13.89 -26.32
C GLY A 93 -1.66 15.15 -25.50
N THR A 94 -2.86 15.50 -25.07
CA THR A 94 -3.08 16.70 -24.26
C THR A 94 -2.44 16.53 -22.88
N PRO A 95 -1.64 17.51 -22.43
CA PRO A 95 -1.09 17.45 -21.07
C PRO A 95 -2.21 17.41 -20.04
N SER A 96 -2.03 16.57 -19.03
CA SER A 96 -2.99 16.46 -17.94
C SER A 96 -2.28 16.56 -16.61
N SER A 97 -2.86 17.34 -15.69
CA SER A 97 -2.37 17.45 -14.34
C SER A 97 -3.31 16.77 -13.34
N GLU A 98 -4.41 16.23 -13.81
CA GLU A 98 -5.39 15.60 -12.93
C GLU A 98 -5.11 14.12 -12.80
N ILE A 99 -4.60 13.73 -11.62
CA ILE A 99 -4.26 12.35 -11.31
C ILE A 99 -5.42 11.77 -10.53
N VAL A 100 -6.03 10.72 -11.09
CA VAL A 100 -7.17 10.04 -10.48
C VAL A 100 -6.72 9.05 -9.42
N GLN A 101 -5.65 8.32 -9.72
CA GLN A 101 -5.07 7.36 -8.79
C GLN A 101 -3.57 7.21 -9.06
N GLY A 102 -2.86 6.57 -8.14
CA GLY A 102 -1.44 6.30 -8.27
C GLY A 102 -0.59 6.90 -7.16
N LYS A 103 -1.19 7.62 -6.22
CA LYS A 103 -0.48 8.24 -5.10
C LYS A 103 -0.71 7.54 -3.77
N GLU A 104 -1.44 6.44 -3.76
CA GLU A 104 -1.87 5.78 -2.54
C GLU A 104 -0.71 5.29 -1.69
N LEU A 105 -0.87 5.42 -0.40
CA LEU A 105 -0.02 4.78 0.59
C LEU A 105 -0.94 4.56 1.80
N GLU A 106 -1.72 3.48 1.74
CA GLU A 106 -2.73 3.26 2.76
C GLU A 106 -2.94 1.80 3.08
N VAL A 107 -3.12 1.52 4.36
CA VAL A 107 -3.52 0.19 4.81
C VAL A 107 -5.02 0.06 4.59
N VAL A 108 -5.41 -0.95 3.83
CA VAL A 108 -6.81 -1.15 3.47
C VAL A 108 -7.45 -2.32 4.20
N ALA A 109 -6.65 -3.24 4.73
CA ALA A 109 -7.17 -4.39 5.45
C ALA A 109 -6.09 -5.03 6.31
N LEU A 110 -6.53 -5.66 7.38
CA LEU A 110 -5.68 -6.49 8.23
C LEU A 110 -6.26 -7.88 8.20
N GLU A 111 -5.43 -8.86 7.88
CA GLU A 111 -5.84 -10.26 7.92
C GLU A 111 -5.57 -10.81 9.30
N ILE A 112 -6.60 -11.25 9.95
CA ILE A 112 -6.50 -11.80 11.30
C ILE A 112 -6.13 -13.27 11.19
N LYS A 113 -5.16 -13.68 11.99
CA LYS A 113 -4.77 -15.07 12.05
C LYS A 113 -5.90 -15.87 12.67
N GLU A 114 -6.39 -16.86 11.93
CA GLU A 114 -7.41 -17.74 12.45
C GLU A 114 -6.86 -18.55 13.59
N CYS A 115 -7.51 -18.44 14.72
CA CYS A 115 -7.26 -19.38 15.77
C CYS A 115 -7.75 -20.74 15.29
N ALA A 116 -6.92 -21.75 15.39
CA ALA A 116 -7.38 -23.10 15.18
C ALA A 116 -8.68 -23.27 15.99
N PRO A 117 -9.71 -23.87 15.41
CA PRO A 117 -10.94 -24.05 16.14
C PRO A 117 -10.59 -24.67 17.46
N ASN A 118 -11.04 -24.06 18.48
CA ASN A 118 -10.78 -24.60 19.78
C ASN A 118 -11.60 -25.86 19.95
N LEU A 119 -10.91 -26.95 19.91
CA LEU A 119 -11.53 -28.25 19.91
C LEU A 119 -11.76 -28.78 21.29
N VAL A 120 -11.80 -27.95 22.21
CA VAL A 120 -12.08 -28.39 23.54
C VAL A 120 -13.41 -29.09 23.63
#